data_b36ca53f70656eeafb696a9b6fb37109
#
_entry.id   b36ca53f70656eeafb696a9b6fb37109
#
_cell.length_a   1.000
_cell.length_b   1.000
_cell.length_c   1.000
_cell.angle_alpha   90.00
_cell.angle_beta   90.00
_cell.angle_gamma   90.00
#
_symmetry.space_group_name_H-M   'P 1'
#
loop_
_entity.id
_entity.type
_entity.pdbx_description
1 polymer ?
#
loop_
_entity_poly.entity_id
_entity_poly.type
_entity_poly.pdbx_seq_one_letter_code
_entity_poly.pdbx_strand_id
1 'polypeptide(L)'
;MADRLYDTEERQERIILVGVETAEGDDTRQSLEELEELGQTAGAVTVGMVIQKRERMHPGTYIGKGKIEEVAQLVRSRQADTVVCDDELSPAQLRNLSDALDVKVIDRTVMILDIFAKHATTNEGKLQVELAQLRYRSSHLIGERSELSRLGGGIGTRGPGEQKLEQDRRLIRNRISQLKKELEQVTRTRTLTRKKRQENSIPVVAIVGYTNAGKSTLLNYLTGAGVLSQDKLFATLDPTTRKLTTEEGEEFLLTDTVGFIRKLPHHLIQAFRSTLEEAKYADIILHVVDCSNPDMDAQMFTVYETLHRLEVGDKKIITAFNKIDLSEGADVLKDLKADRTVRISAKTGDGIPDLIEAISKTAREGKLVVEKTFSYAEAAGISTVRGIGKILEEDYRNEGIYIKAEIPAEYEYLFVDKKPKEEW
;
A
#
# COMPACT_ATOMS: atom_id res chain seq x y z
N MET A 1 19.47 -43.62 -27.76
CA MET A 1 19.05 -42.22 -27.69
C MET A 1 18.87 -41.92 -26.24
N ALA A 2 19.80 -41.13 -25.66
CA ALA A 2 19.77 -40.81 -24.25
C ALA A 2 18.80 -39.63 -24.07
N ASP A 3 17.74 -39.85 -23.32
CA ASP A 3 16.85 -38.80 -22.83
C ASP A 3 17.70 -37.80 -22.01
N ARG A 4 17.87 -36.60 -22.54
CA ARG A 4 18.34 -35.46 -21.73
C ARG A 4 17.18 -35.06 -20.82
N LEU A 5 17.20 -35.57 -19.60
CA LEU A 5 16.46 -34.99 -18.48
C LEU A 5 16.92 -33.54 -18.37
N TYR A 6 16.04 -32.62 -18.71
CA TYR A 6 16.20 -31.22 -18.39
C TYR A 6 16.07 -31.14 -16.88
N ASP A 7 17.18 -30.81 -16.23
CA ASP A 7 17.23 -30.49 -14.82
C ASP A 7 16.44 -29.18 -14.64
N THR A 8 15.23 -29.27 -14.10
CA THR A 8 14.34 -28.15 -13.81
C THR A 8 14.60 -27.63 -12.39
N GLU A 9 15.86 -27.63 -11.95
CA GLU A 9 16.21 -26.77 -10.81
C GLU A 9 16.00 -25.32 -11.26
N GLU A 10 15.04 -24.62 -10.65
CA GLU A 10 14.83 -23.19 -10.83
C GLU A 10 16.10 -22.48 -10.39
N ARG A 11 17.02 -22.23 -11.34
CA ARG A 11 18.23 -21.46 -11.09
C ARG A 11 17.80 -20.06 -10.71
N GLN A 12 18.14 -19.65 -9.49
CA GLN A 12 17.86 -18.30 -9.01
C GLN A 12 18.53 -17.27 -9.93
N GLU A 13 17.76 -16.27 -10.37
CA GLU A 13 18.24 -15.17 -11.21
C GLU A 13 19.28 -14.34 -10.45
N ARG A 14 20.46 -14.15 -11.04
CA ARG A 14 21.58 -13.42 -10.44
C ARG A 14 21.52 -11.96 -10.86
N ILE A 15 21.38 -11.05 -9.91
CA ILE A 15 21.16 -9.63 -10.20
C ILE A 15 22.32 -8.76 -9.73
N ILE A 16 22.59 -7.68 -10.48
CA ILE A 16 23.45 -6.58 -10.08
C ILE A 16 22.57 -5.35 -9.89
N LEU A 17 22.71 -4.69 -8.74
CA LEU A 17 21.99 -3.47 -8.42
C LEU A 17 22.81 -2.24 -8.79
N VAL A 18 22.16 -1.26 -9.41
CA VAL A 18 22.82 -0.02 -9.86
C VAL A 18 22.03 1.20 -9.39
N GLY A 19 22.70 2.10 -8.68
CA GLY A 19 22.13 3.36 -8.21
C GLY A 19 22.95 4.59 -8.60
N VAL A 20 22.29 5.74 -8.72
CA VAL A 20 22.94 7.03 -8.94
C VAL A 20 22.70 7.92 -7.72
N GLU A 21 23.80 8.25 -7.02
CA GLU A 21 23.78 9.19 -5.90
C GLU A 21 23.84 10.61 -6.44
N THR A 22 22.77 11.38 -6.25
CA THR A 22 22.70 12.80 -6.63
C THR A 22 22.78 13.69 -5.39
N ALA A 23 23.20 14.95 -5.58
CA ALA A 23 23.37 15.90 -4.46
C ALA A 23 22.04 16.23 -3.72
N GLU A 24 20.90 16.04 -4.37
CA GLU A 24 19.56 16.29 -3.85
C GLU A 24 18.82 15.00 -3.44
N GLY A 25 19.49 13.85 -3.59
CA GLY A 25 18.85 12.53 -3.43
C GLY A 25 18.95 11.97 -2.01
N ASP A 26 18.06 11.04 -1.74
CA ASP A 26 18.10 10.16 -0.57
C ASP A 26 19.39 9.34 -0.52
N ASP A 27 19.69 8.75 0.65
CA ASP A 27 20.78 7.81 0.78
C ASP A 27 20.63 6.65 -0.22
N THR A 28 21.43 6.73 -1.32
CA THR A 28 21.37 5.75 -2.42
C THR A 28 21.80 4.37 -1.94
N ARG A 29 22.67 4.28 -0.92
CA ARG A 29 23.11 3.01 -0.38
C ARG A 29 21.94 2.28 0.30
N GLN A 30 21.24 2.96 1.17
CA GLN A 30 20.04 2.42 1.82
C GLN A 30 18.95 2.04 0.81
N SER A 31 18.78 2.88 -0.24
CA SER A 31 17.84 2.57 -1.32
C SER A 31 18.20 1.29 -2.07
N LEU A 32 19.49 1.01 -2.26
CA LEU A 32 19.96 -0.23 -2.88
C LEU A 32 19.88 -1.43 -1.93
N GLU A 33 20.07 -1.25 -0.63
CA GLU A 33 19.86 -2.30 0.38
C GLU A 33 18.39 -2.73 0.39
N GLU A 34 17.45 -1.76 0.33
CA GLU A 34 16.02 -2.06 0.18
C GLU A 34 15.71 -2.74 -1.17
N LEU A 35 16.38 -2.33 -2.27
CA LEU A 35 16.24 -2.97 -3.57
C LEU A 35 16.78 -4.42 -3.56
N GLU A 36 17.79 -4.71 -2.75
CA GLU A 36 18.28 -6.07 -2.51
C GLU A 36 17.21 -6.94 -1.85
N GLU A 37 16.55 -6.43 -0.80
CA GLU A 37 15.43 -7.13 -0.14
C GLU A 37 14.26 -7.37 -1.12
N LEU A 38 13.97 -6.41 -2.00
CA LEU A 38 13.00 -6.60 -3.10
C LEU A 38 13.44 -7.73 -4.03
N GLY A 39 14.70 -7.76 -4.42
CA GLY A 39 15.29 -8.82 -5.24
C GLY A 39 15.14 -10.20 -4.59
N GLN A 40 15.47 -10.33 -3.31
CA GLN A 40 15.30 -11.56 -2.54
C GLN A 40 13.82 -11.98 -2.47
N THR A 41 12.90 -11.02 -2.28
CA THR A 41 11.45 -11.29 -2.30
C THR A 41 10.98 -11.76 -3.67
N ALA A 42 11.55 -11.24 -4.75
CA ALA A 42 11.31 -11.70 -6.10
C ALA A 42 11.93 -13.09 -6.40
N GLY A 43 12.80 -13.60 -5.52
CA GLY A 43 13.49 -14.89 -5.68
C GLY A 43 14.83 -14.78 -6.39
N ALA A 44 15.38 -13.57 -6.55
CA ALA A 44 16.70 -13.32 -7.14
C ALA A 44 17.80 -13.30 -6.07
N VAL A 45 19.04 -13.41 -6.50
CA VAL A 45 20.23 -13.31 -5.66
C VAL A 45 21.10 -12.13 -6.13
N THR A 46 21.35 -11.18 -5.24
CA THR A 46 22.24 -10.05 -5.52
C THR A 46 23.69 -10.51 -5.51
N VAL A 47 24.39 -10.32 -6.63
CA VAL A 47 25.78 -10.70 -6.81
C VAL A 47 26.74 -9.51 -6.90
N GLY A 48 26.18 -8.30 -6.90
CA GLY A 48 26.94 -7.06 -6.90
C GLY A 48 26.07 -5.83 -6.75
N MET A 49 26.67 -4.74 -6.25
CA MET A 49 26.01 -3.45 -6.07
C MET A 49 26.98 -2.36 -6.56
N VAL A 50 26.47 -1.43 -7.35
CA VAL A 50 27.27 -0.36 -7.95
C VAL A 50 26.57 0.98 -7.75
N ILE A 51 27.30 1.94 -7.17
CA ILE A 51 26.83 3.31 -6.97
C ILE A 51 27.70 4.26 -7.81
N GLN A 52 27.06 5.19 -8.48
CA GLN A 52 27.74 6.29 -9.14
C GLN A 52 27.30 7.63 -8.58
N LYS A 53 28.25 8.43 -8.08
CA LYS A 53 28.00 9.83 -7.68
C LYS A 53 27.97 10.74 -8.91
N ARG A 54 26.89 11.49 -9.07
CA ARG A 54 26.71 12.47 -10.16
C ARG A 54 25.81 13.62 -9.71
N GLU A 55 25.97 14.78 -10.34
CA GLU A 55 25.03 15.89 -10.14
C GLU A 55 23.63 15.55 -10.66
N ARG A 56 23.55 14.83 -11.80
CA ARG A 56 22.30 14.41 -12.44
C ARG A 56 22.48 13.04 -13.10
N MET A 57 21.41 12.27 -13.17
CA MET A 57 21.33 11.04 -13.94
C MET A 57 21.64 11.29 -15.41
N HIS A 58 22.38 10.38 -16.05
CA HIS A 58 22.69 10.53 -17.47
C HIS A 58 21.42 10.32 -18.31
N PRO A 59 21.05 11.28 -19.20
CA PRO A 59 19.76 11.24 -19.89
C PRO A 59 19.62 10.06 -20.86
N GLY A 60 20.72 9.58 -21.43
CA GLY A 60 20.68 8.47 -22.40
C GLY A 60 20.95 7.09 -21.84
N THR A 61 21.65 6.97 -20.70
CA THR A 61 22.15 5.68 -20.18
C THR A 61 22.06 5.54 -18.66
N TYR A 62 21.36 6.48 -17.97
CA TYR A 62 21.23 6.48 -16.51
C TYR A 62 22.57 6.70 -15.77
N ILE A 63 23.60 5.93 -16.09
CA ILE A 63 25.00 6.01 -15.62
C ILE A 63 25.96 6.44 -16.73
N GLY A 64 27.14 6.92 -16.39
CA GLY A 64 28.16 7.34 -17.34
C GLY A 64 28.88 6.18 -18.01
N LYS A 65 29.52 6.41 -19.16
CA LYS A 65 30.21 5.40 -19.98
C LYS A 65 31.23 4.54 -19.19
N GLY A 66 32.14 5.16 -18.42
CA GLY A 66 33.11 4.39 -17.61
C GLY A 66 32.45 3.51 -16.56
N LYS A 67 31.29 3.93 -16.00
CA LYS A 67 30.55 3.10 -15.05
C LYS A 67 29.81 1.96 -15.75
N ILE A 68 29.37 2.14 -17.00
CA ILE A 68 28.81 1.05 -17.83
C ILE A 68 29.85 -0.03 -18.05
N GLU A 69 31.12 0.33 -18.36
CA GLU A 69 32.21 -0.63 -18.54
C GLU A 69 32.51 -1.42 -17.25
N GLU A 70 32.49 -0.74 -16.10
CA GLU A 70 32.64 -1.39 -14.78
C GLU A 70 31.50 -2.39 -14.50
N VAL A 71 30.25 -1.99 -14.74
CA VAL A 71 29.07 -2.87 -14.62
C VAL A 71 29.17 -4.05 -15.58
N ALA A 72 29.58 -3.83 -16.84
CA ALA A 72 29.75 -4.90 -17.83
C ALA A 72 30.83 -5.92 -17.42
N GLN A 73 31.93 -5.45 -16.81
CA GLN A 73 32.95 -6.35 -16.25
C GLN A 73 32.38 -7.15 -15.07
N LEU A 74 31.60 -6.51 -14.20
CA LEU A 74 30.99 -7.17 -13.06
C LEU A 74 29.95 -8.21 -13.50
N VAL A 75 29.12 -7.91 -14.51
CA VAL A 75 28.16 -8.85 -15.13
C VAL A 75 28.88 -10.12 -15.58
N ARG A 76 29.97 -9.98 -16.33
CA ARG A 76 30.72 -11.12 -16.84
C ARG A 76 31.41 -11.92 -15.73
N SER A 77 32.09 -11.24 -14.78
CA SER A 77 32.83 -11.88 -13.71
C SER A 77 31.93 -12.59 -12.70
N ARG A 78 30.74 -12.02 -12.45
CA ARG A 78 29.76 -12.57 -11.51
C ARG A 78 28.69 -13.44 -12.19
N GLN A 79 28.73 -13.54 -13.52
CA GLN A 79 27.70 -14.27 -14.31
C GLN A 79 26.29 -13.80 -13.94
N ALA A 80 26.07 -12.50 -13.94
CA ALA A 80 24.78 -11.93 -13.63
C ALA A 80 23.85 -12.03 -14.86
N ASP A 81 22.58 -12.37 -14.60
CA ASP A 81 21.55 -12.54 -15.62
C ASP A 81 20.82 -11.22 -15.90
N THR A 82 20.71 -10.36 -14.88
CA THR A 82 19.93 -9.11 -14.95
C THR A 82 20.62 -7.99 -14.18
N VAL A 83 20.53 -6.78 -14.73
CA VAL A 83 20.89 -5.54 -14.02
C VAL A 83 19.62 -4.80 -13.60
N VAL A 84 19.53 -4.40 -12.35
CA VAL A 84 18.40 -3.72 -11.77
C VAL A 84 18.80 -2.30 -11.37
N CYS A 85 18.15 -1.30 -11.95
CA CYS A 85 18.37 0.11 -11.62
C CYS A 85 17.39 0.57 -10.53
N ASP A 86 17.91 1.37 -9.60
CA ASP A 86 17.16 1.84 -8.42
C ASP A 86 16.06 2.88 -8.73
N ASP A 87 16.20 3.58 -9.83
CA ASP A 87 15.26 4.62 -10.28
C ASP A 87 14.51 4.17 -11.52
N GLU A 88 13.32 4.75 -11.75
CA GLU A 88 12.53 4.51 -12.96
C GLU A 88 13.30 4.98 -14.20
N LEU A 89 13.49 4.10 -15.17
CA LEU A 89 14.24 4.37 -16.39
C LEU A 89 13.32 4.86 -17.52
N SER A 90 13.81 5.83 -18.30
CA SER A 90 13.18 6.13 -19.58
C SER A 90 13.39 4.96 -20.56
N PRO A 91 12.50 4.82 -21.58
CA PRO A 91 12.66 3.78 -22.61
C PRO A 91 14.02 3.81 -23.32
N ALA A 92 14.58 5.02 -23.54
CA ALA A 92 15.90 5.19 -24.15
C ALA A 92 17.03 4.70 -23.22
N GLN A 93 16.95 5.04 -21.93
CA GLN A 93 17.93 4.57 -20.94
C GLN A 93 17.93 3.06 -20.82
N LEU A 94 16.73 2.47 -20.72
CA LEU A 94 16.58 1.02 -20.56
C LEU A 94 17.20 0.28 -21.76
N ARG A 95 16.88 0.69 -22.99
CA ARG A 95 17.43 0.08 -24.19
C ARG A 95 18.94 0.28 -24.30
N ASN A 96 19.41 1.53 -24.19
CA ASN A 96 20.82 1.82 -24.34
C ASN A 96 21.69 1.11 -23.30
N LEU A 97 21.19 0.91 -22.07
CA LEU A 97 21.88 0.10 -21.06
C LEU A 97 21.86 -1.37 -21.41
N SER A 98 20.71 -1.92 -21.83
CA SER A 98 20.59 -3.33 -22.21
C SER A 98 21.49 -3.66 -23.40
N ASP A 99 21.55 -2.79 -24.41
CA ASP A 99 22.44 -2.95 -25.58
C ASP A 99 23.93 -2.86 -25.18
N ALA A 100 24.28 -1.98 -24.24
CA ALA A 100 25.63 -1.80 -23.80
C ALA A 100 26.15 -2.91 -22.86
N LEU A 101 25.27 -3.50 -22.08
CA LEU A 101 25.60 -4.53 -21.08
C LEU A 101 25.41 -5.96 -21.60
N ASP A 102 24.66 -6.11 -22.71
CA ASP A 102 24.28 -7.40 -23.33
C ASP A 102 23.59 -8.37 -22.32
N VAL A 103 22.81 -7.80 -21.41
CA VAL A 103 21.97 -8.53 -20.47
C VAL A 103 20.63 -7.81 -20.27
N LYS A 104 19.66 -8.50 -19.69
CA LYS A 104 18.39 -7.91 -19.30
C LYS A 104 18.62 -6.77 -18.32
N VAL A 105 18.02 -5.62 -18.58
CA VAL A 105 17.98 -4.46 -17.66
C VAL A 105 16.54 -4.21 -17.27
N ILE A 106 16.30 -4.06 -15.99
CA ILE A 106 15.01 -3.64 -15.43
C ILE A 106 15.22 -2.52 -14.43
N ASP A 107 14.16 -1.85 -14.07
CA ASP A 107 14.15 -0.85 -13.02
C ASP A 107 13.38 -1.33 -11.77
N ARG A 108 13.44 -0.54 -10.70
CA ARG A 108 12.74 -0.79 -9.44
C ARG A 108 11.24 -1.01 -9.66
N THR A 109 10.63 -0.32 -10.61
CA THR A 109 9.21 -0.43 -10.94
C THR A 109 8.85 -1.83 -11.42
N VAL A 110 9.64 -2.39 -12.33
CA VAL A 110 9.42 -3.76 -12.85
C VAL A 110 9.60 -4.77 -11.73
N MET A 111 10.62 -4.62 -10.88
CA MET A 111 10.84 -5.49 -9.73
C MET A 111 9.63 -5.53 -8.79
N ILE A 112 9.09 -4.36 -8.43
CA ILE A 112 7.89 -4.26 -7.59
C ILE A 112 6.68 -4.91 -8.28
N LEU A 113 6.49 -4.69 -9.58
CA LEU A 113 5.41 -5.31 -10.34
C LEU A 113 5.50 -6.83 -10.40
N ASP A 114 6.70 -7.38 -10.48
CA ASP A 114 6.92 -8.83 -10.47
C ASP A 114 6.59 -9.44 -9.11
N ILE A 115 6.95 -8.75 -8.01
CA ILE A 115 6.57 -9.16 -6.65
C ILE A 115 5.04 -9.14 -6.51
N PHE A 116 4.40 -8.08 -6.97
CA PHE A 116 2.95 -7.95 -6.90
C PHE A 116 2.24 -9.02 -7.74
N ALA A 117 2.77 -9.37 -8.90
CA ALA A 117 2.21 -10.44 -9.73
C ALA A 117 2.24 -11.81 -9.04
N LYS A 118 3.28 -12.07 -8.23
CA LYS A 118 3.40 -13.30 -7.44
C LYS A 118 2.46 -13.34 -6.23
N HIS A 119 2.18 -12.18 -5.60
CA HIS A 119 1.41 -12.08 -4.37
C HIS A 119 -0.08 -11.77 -4.59
N ALA A 120 -0.51 -11.38 -5.80
CA ALA A 120 -1.91 -11.12 -6.12
C ALA A 120 -2.72 -12.42 -6.08
N THR A 121 -3.53 -12.60 -5.04
CA THR A 121 -4.39 -13.78 -4.88
C THR A 121 -5.82 -13.50 -5.33
N THR A 122 -6.33 -12.31 -5.05
CA THR A 122 -7.69 -11.91 -5.40
C THR A 122 -7.82 -11.55 -6.89
N ASN A 123 -9.04 -11.67 -7.42
CA ASN A 123 -9.33 -11.23 -8.78
C ASN A 123 -9.08 -9.72 -8.96
N GLU A 124 -9.40 -8.90 -7.96
CA GLU A 124 -9.14 -7.45 -7.97
C GLU A 124 -7.64 -7.18 -8.04
N GLY A 125 -6.84 -7.79 -7.16
CA GLY A 125 -5.39 -7.65 -7.15
C GLY A 125 -4.75 -8.04 -8.49
N LYS A 126 -5.17 -9.15 -9.09
CA LYS A 126 -4.69 -9.61 -10.40
C LYS A 126 -5.00 -8.60 -11.51
N LEU A 127 -6.24 -8.06 -11.55
CA LEU A 127 -6.63 -7.05 -12.52
C LEU A 127 -5.83 -5.75 -12.35
N GLN A 128 -5.55 -5.34 -11.11
CA GLN A 128 -4.75 -4.15 -10.81
C GLN A 128 -3.30 -4.31 -11.24
N VAL A 129 -2.69 -5.46 -10.94
CA VAL A 129 -1.32 -5.77 -11.35
C VAL A 129 -1.22 -5.81 -12.88
N GLU A 130 -2.13 -6.50 -13.57
CA GLU A 130 -2.15 -6.54 -15.04
C GLU A 130 -2.30 -5.12 -15.62
N LEU A 131 -3.18 -4.30 -15.06
CA LEU A 131 -3.36 -2.92 -15.49
C LEU A 131 -2.08 -2.11 -15.30
N ALA A 132 -1.38 -2.25 -14.17
CA ALA A 132 -0.12 -1.56 -13.89
C ALA A 132 0.99 -1.98 -14.85
N GLN A 133 1.15 -3.28 -15.08
CA GLN A 133 2.12 -3.84 -16.03
C GLN A 133 1.86 -3.34 -17.47
N LEU A 134 0.60 -3.31 -17.92
CA LEU A 134 0.26 -2.83 -19.25
C LEU A 134 0.47 -1.32 -19.39
N ARG A 135 0.22 -0.53 -18.34
CA ARG A 135 0.53 0.91 -18.34
C ARG A 135 2.03 1.16 -18.45
N TYR A 136 2.84 0.46 -17.65
CA TYR A 136 4.29 0.52 -17.72
C TYR A 136 4.78 0.15 -19.12
N ARG A 137 4.34 -0.98 -19.68
CA ARG A 137 4.68 -1.38 -21.06
C ARG A 137 4.25 -0.33 -22.09
N SER A 138 3.04 0.23 -21.95
CA SER A 138 2.53 1.27 -22.86
C SER A 138 3.41 2.51 -22.85
N SER A 139 3.91 2.98 -21.71
CA SER A 139 4.81 4.12 -21.60
C SER A 139 6.16 3.83 -22.27
N HIS A 140 6.68 2.63 -22.15
CA HIS A 140 7.96 2.22 -22.72
C HIS A 140 7.90 1.97 -24.24
N LEU A 141 6.79 1.47 -24.77
CA LEU A 141 6.57 1.34 -26.22
C LEU A 141 6.48 2.69 -26.95
N ILE A 142 6.14 3.79 -26.26
CA ILE A 142 6.09 5.12 -26.86
C ILE A 142 7.50 5.64 -27.19
N GLY A 143 8.52 5.29 -26.43
CA GLY A 143 9.92 5.68 -26.64
C GLY A 143 10.58 5.06 -27.86
N GLU A 144 10.15 3.88 -28.30
CA GLU A 144 10.72 3.19 -29.47
C GLU A 144 10.43 3.89 -30.80
N ARG A 145 9.42 4.75 -30.86
CA ARG A 145 9.00 5.41 -32.10
C ARG A 145 9.96 6.48 -32.61
N SER A 146 10.68 7.18 -31.73
CA SER A 146 11.49 8.34 -32.13
C SER A 146 12.75 7.97 -32.90
N GLU A 147 13.21 6.73 -32.83
CA GLU A 147 14.42 6.27 -33.52
C GLU A 147 14.15 5.44 -34.77
N LEU A 148 13.09 4.62 -34.79
CA LEU A 148 12.67 3.89 -36.01
C LEU A 148 12.24 4.86 -37.13
N SER A 149 11.72 6.05 -36.80
CA SER A 149 11.37 7.08 -37.74
C SER A 149 12.58 7.87 -38.27
N ARG A 150 13.76 7.81 -37.64
CA ARG A 150 15.00 8.41 -38.11
C ARG A 150 15.74 7.55 -39.15
N LEU A 151 15.48 6.24 -39.18
CA LEU A 151 16.14 5.28 -40.08
C LEU A 151 15.36 4.94 -41.36
N GLY A 152 14.09 5.34 -41.46
CA GLY A 152 13.23 5.02 -42.60
C GLY A 152 12.89 6.22 -43.43
N GLY A 153 13.52 6.34 -44.64
CA GLY A 153 13.34 7.39 -45.58
C GLY A 153 11.92 7.63 -46.06
N GLY A 154 11.67 8.89 -46.46
CA GLY A 154 10.57 9.29 -47.33
C GLY A 154 9.23 9.57 -46.64
N ILE A 155 8.70 10.76 -46.92
CA ILE A 155 7.36 11.20 -46.56
C ILE A 155 6.31 10.19 -47.11
N GLY A 156 5.68 9.39 -46.26
CA GLY A 156 4.48 8.60 -46.60
C GLY A 156 4.59 7.07 -46.55
N THR A 157 5.74 6.45 -46.27
CA THR A 157 5.86 4.99 -46.17
C THR A 157 6.01 4.53 -44.75
N ARG A 158 4.93 3.99 -44.17
CA ARG A 158 4.98 3.26 -42.91
C ARG A 158 5.65 1.90 -43.13
N GLY A 159 6.81 1.68 -42.51
CA GLY A 159 7.50 0.39 -42.59
C GLY A 159 6.70 -0.74 -41.82
N PRO A 160 6.92 -2.03 -42.17
CA PRO A 160 6.24 -3.16 -41.54
C PRO A 160 6.46 -3.20 -40.01
N GLY A 161 7.57 -2.69 -39.49
CA GLY A 161 7.84 -2.55 -38.06
C GLY A 161 6.93 -1.52 -37.37
N GLU A 162 6.64 -0.40 -38.03
CA GLU A 162 5.72 0.62 -37.51
C GLU A 162 4.27 0.10 -37.44
N GLN A 163 3.85 -0.69 -38.40
CA GLN A 163 2.51 -1.29 -38.41
C GLN A 163 2.35 -2.28 -37.26
N LYS A 164 3.34 -3.12 -36.99
CA LYS A 164 3.33 -4.08 -35.88
C LYS A 164 3.29 -3.35 -34.53
N LEU A 165 4.12 -2.34 -34.35
CA LEU A 165 4.15 -1.52 -33.12
C LEU A 165 2.80 -0.81 -32.88
N GLU A 166 2.16 -0.28 -33.92
CA GLU A 166 0.84 0.36 -33.81
C GLU A 166 -0.27 -0.66 -33.45
N GLN A 167 -0.20 -1.89 -33.99
CA GLN A 167 -1.10 -2.96 -33.64
C GLN A 167 -0.92 -3.36 -32.17
N ASP A 168 0.31 -3.55 -31.70
CA ASP A 168 0.61 -3.89 -30.29
C ASP A 168 0.11 -2.80 -29.34
N ARG A 169 0.31 -1.54 -29.68
CA ARG A 169 -0.24 -0.39 -28.92
C ARG A 169 -1.76 -0.41 -28.85
N ARG A 170 -2.41 -0.69 -29.97
CA ARG A 170 -3.87 -0.76 -30.03
C ARG A 170 -4.39 -1.90 -29.15
N LEU A 171 -3.76 -3.06 -29.20
CA LEU A 171 -4.11 -4.20 -28.33
C LEU A 171 -3.96 -3.86 -26.85
N ILE A 172 -2.83 -3.24 -26.46
CA ILE A 172 -2.58 -2.82 -25.07
C ILE A 172 -3.62 -1.80 -24.63
N ARG A 173 -3.93 -0.77 -25.43
CA ARG A 173 -4.94 0.24 -25.09
C ARG A 173 -6.33 -0.37 -24.91
N ASN A 174 -6.71 -1.29 -25.81
CA ASN A 174 -7.98 -2.00 -25.71
C ASN A 174 -8.05 -2.83 -24.42
N ARG A 175 -6.98 -3.55 -24.08
CA ARG A 175 -6.92 -4.34 -22.85
C ARG A 175 -6.96 -3.46 -21.60
N ILE A 176 -6.23 -2.33 -21.58
CA ILE A 176 -6.32 -1.33 -20.51
C ILE A 176 -7.75 -0.81 -20.33
N SER A 177 -8.45 -0.51 -21.44
CA SER A 177 -9.84 -0.04 -21.39
C SER A 177 -10.79 -1.11 -20.83
N GLN A 178 -10.60 -2.37 -21.21
CA GLN A 178 -11.36 -3.50 -20.69
C GLN A 178 -11.12 -3.68 -19.18
N LEU A 179 -9.86 -3.74 -18.74
CA LEU A 179 -9.49 -3.89 -17.33
C LEU A 179 -10.06 -2.78 -16.44
N LYS A 180 -10.07 -1.52 -16.94
CA LYS A 180 -10.68 -0.42 -16.20
C LYS A 180 -12.18 -0.66 -15.96
N LYS A 181 -12.92 -1.16 -16.96
CA LYS A 181 -14.36 -1.46 -16.81
C LYS A 181 -14.59 -2.61 -15.83
N GLU A 182 -13.75 -3.65 -15.89
CA GLU A 182 -13.82 -4.77 -14.94
C GLU A 182 -13.57 -4.30 -13.50
N LEU A 183 -12.54 -3.46 -13.28
CA LEU A 183 -12.24 -2.86 -11.98
C LEU A 183 -13.36 -1.93 -11.48
N GLU A 184 -14.01 -1.15 -12.34
CA GLU A 184 -15.17 -0.33 -11.97
C GLU A 184 -16.32 -1.18 -11.44
N GLN A 185 -16.58 -2.35 -12.02
CA GLN A 185 -17.60 -3.27 -11.54
C GLN A 185 -17.26 -3.81 -10.16
N VAL A 186 -16.02 -4.23 -9.93
CA VAL A 186 -15.54 -4.70 -8.62
C VAL A 186 -15.67 -3.60 -7.57
N THR A 187 -15.27 -2.37 -7.91
CA THR A 187 -15.37 -1.21 -7.01
C THR A 187 -16.82 -0.90 -6.63
N ARG A 188 -17.77 -0.98 -7.57
CA ARG A 188 -19.20 -0.79 -7.27
C ARG A 188 -19.71 -1.83 -6.26
N THR A 189 -19.39 -3.11 -6.45
CA THR A 189 -19.79 -4.17 -5.53
C THR A 189 -19.21 -3.93 -4.13
N ARG A 190 -17.95 -3.51 -4.06
CA ARG A 190 -17.25 -3.18 -2.81
C ARG A 190 -17.90 -2.00 -2.07
N THR A 191 -18.32 -0.95 -2.81
CA THR A 191 -19.01 0.21 -2.24
C THR A 191 -20.35 -0.20 -1.61
N LEU A 192 -21.11 -1.09 -2.24
CA LEU A 192 -22.35 -1.62 -1.68
C LEU A 192 -22.12 -2.42 -0.40
N THR A 193 -21.08 -3.25 -0.37
CA THR A 193 -20.69 -4.03 0.81
C THR A 193 -20.25 -3.11 1.96
N ARG A 194 -19.52 -2.01 1.65
CA ARG A 194 -19.11 -1.00 2.65
C ARG A 194 -20.32 -0.29 3.26
N LYS A 195 -21.30 0.14 2.45
CA LYS A 195 -22.52 0.77 2.98
C LYS A 195 -23.22 -0.12 4.00
N LYS A 196 -23.36 -1.42 3.71
CA LYS A 196 -23.92 -2.38 4.67
C LYS A 196 -23.09 -2.53 5.95
N ARG A 197 -21.74 -2.37 5.87
CA ARG A 197 -20.90 -2.40 7.08
C ARG A 197 -21.04 -1.13 7.91
N GLN A 198 -21.15 0.03 7.29
CA GLN A 198 -21.41 1.30 7.97
C GLN A 198 -22.75 1.31 8.71
N GLU A 199 -23.79 0.64 8.17
CA GLU A 199 -25.08 0.44 8.84
C GLU A 199 -24.94 -0.36 10.16
N ASN A 200 -23.90 -1.20 10.30
CA ASN A 200 -23.66 -2.00 11.52
C ASN A 200 -22.83 -1.26 12.59
N SER A 201 -22.44 0.01 12.38
CA SER A 201 -21.73 0.87 13.34
C SER A 201 -20.48 0.25 13.98
N ILE A 202 -19.84 -0.75 13.34
CA ILE A 202 -18.59 -1.34 13.84
C ILE A 202 -17.42 -0.48 13.35
N PRO A 203 -16.59 0.10 14.24
CA PRO A 203 -15.47 0.93 13.85
C PRO A 203 -14.44 0.15 13.02
N VAL A 204 -13.93 0.80 11.96
CA VAL A 204 -12.92 0.25 11.05
C VAL A 204 -11.56 0.85 11.36
N VAL A 205 -10.58 0.02 11.64
CA VAL A 205 -9.19 0.39 11.89
C VAL A 205 -8.35 -0.08 10.70
N ALA A 206 -7.75 0.85 9.95
CA ALA A 206 -6.82 0.50 8.89
C ALA A 206 -5.39 0.43 9.43
N ILE A 207 -4.76 -0.71 9.27
CA ILE A 207 -3.36 -0.92 9.66
C ILE A 207 -2.48 -0.47 8.48
N VAL A 208 -1.74 0.61 8.68
CA VAL A 208 -0.82 1.17 7.68
C VAL A 208 0.60 1.17 8.23
N GLY A 209 1.57 1.29 7.36
CA GLY A 209 2.98 1.37 7.75
C GLY A 209 3.90 0.90 6.65
N TYR A 210 5.19 1.08 6.86
CA TYR A 210 6.21 0.69 5.89
C TYR A 210 6.21 -0.83 5.65
N THR A 211 6.75 -1.27 4.52
CA THR A 211 6.97 -2.71 4.28
C THR A 211 7.81 -3.31 5.40
N ASN A 212 7.48 -4.54 5.79
CA ASN A 212 8.17 -5.25 6.87
C ASN A 212 8.11 -4.60 8.29
N ALA A 213 7.23 -3.60 8.52
CA ALA A 213 7.02 -3.03 9.86
C ALA A 213 6.28 -3.96 10.84
N GLY A 214 5.77 -5.11 10.36
CA GLY A 214 5.08 -6.11 11.18
C GLY A 214 3.56 -6.00 11.18
N LYS A 215 2.95 -5.34 10.18
CA LYS A 215 1.49 -5.17 10.06
C LYS A 215 0.71 -6.48 10.07
N SER A 216 1.08 -7.41 9.20
CA SER A 216 0.40 -8.72 9.08
C SER A 216 0.65 -9.61 10.30
N THR A 217 1.83 -9.50 10.93
CA THR A 217 2.13 -10.15 12.21
C THR A 217 1.21 -9.64 13.31
N LEU A 218 1.03 -8.31 13.39
CA LEU A 218 0.13 -7.68 14.34
C LEU A 218 -1.32 -8.10 14.11
N LEU A 219 -1.79 -8.09 12.85
CA LEU A 219 -3.14 -8.56 12.52
C LEU A 219 -3.35 -10.02 12.96
N ASN A 220 -2.38 -10.89 12.69
CA ASN A 220 -2.44 -12.31 13.10
C ASN A 220 -2.49 -12.45 14.60
N TYR A 221 -1.68 -11.71 15.34
CA TYR A 221 -1.67 -11.74 16.79
C TYR A 221 -3.03 -11.32 17.37
N LEU A 222 -3.59 -10.21 16.88
CA LEU A 222 -4.85 -9.66 17.38
C LEU A 222 -6.08 -10.50 17.03
N THR A 223 -6.04 -11.26 15.91
CA THR A 223 -7.25 -11.94 15.39
C THR A 223 -7.13 -13.47 15.33
N GLY A 224 -5.97 -14.03 15.59
CA GLY A 224 -5.71 -15.45 15.40
C GLY A 224 -5.81 -15.92 13.94
N ALA A 225 -5.74 -15.00 12.98
CA ALA A 225 -6.13 -15.22 11.57
C ALA A 225 -4.97 -15.77 10.76
N GLY A 226 -4.22 -16.66 10.95
CA GLY A 226 -3.18 -17.32 10.10
C GLY A 226 -2.87 -16.69 8.72
N VAL A 227 -2.87 -15.35 8.62
CA VAL A 227 -2.47 -14.62 7.41
C VAL A 227 -0.97 -14.84 7.20
N LEU A 228 -0.54 -15.04 5.98
CA LEU A 228 0.86 -15.19 5.60
C LEU A 228 1.67 -14.00 6.11
N SER A 229 2.35 -14.20 7.23
CA SER A 229 3.33 -13.25 7.79
C SER A 229 4.70 -13.81 7.44
N GLN A 230 5.34 -13.23 6.44
CA GLN A 230 6.72 -13.54 6.06
C GLN A 230 7.57 -12.30 6.29
N ASP A 231 8.81 -12.49 6.69
CA ASP A 231 9.82 -11.44 6.80
C ASP A 231 10.32 -11.06 5.40
N LYS A 232 9.38 -10.57 4.56
CA LYS A 232 9.59 -10.19 3.17
C LYS A 232 8.82 -8.92 2.86
N LEU A 233 9.40 -8.09 1.99
CA LEU A 233 8.74 -6.89 1.50
C LEU A 233 7.48 -7.27 0.70
N PHE A 234 6.39 -6.51 0.87
CA PHE A 234 5.12 -6.76 0.18
C PHE A 234 4.51 -8.17 0.36
N ALA A 235 4.67 -8.75 1.55
CA ALA A 235 4.03 -10.03 1.88
C ALA A 235 2.50 -9.98 1.71
N THR A 236 1.87 -8.83 1.94
CA THR A 236 0.43 -8.57 1.76
C THR A 236 0.22 -7.59 0.61
N LEU A 237 -0.47 -8.02 -0.46
CA LEU A 237 -0.93 -7.17 -1.55
C LEU A 237 -2.44 -6.92 -1.48
N ASP A 238 -3.21 -7.95 -1.19
CA ASP A 238 -4.67 -7.87 -1.09
C ASP A 238 -5.07 -7.47 0.34
N PRO A 239 -5.93 -6.44 0.52
CA PRO A 239 -6.36 -6.04 1.85
C PRO A 239 -7.14 -7.16 2.51
N THR A 240 -6.77 -7.47 3.73
CA THR A 240 -7.43 -8.50 4.54
C THR A 240 -8.13 -7.83 5.71
N THR A 241 -9.46 -7.95 5.77
CA THR A 241 -10.26 -7.45 6.90
C THR A 241 -10.60 -8.59 7.84
N ARG A 242 -10.37 -8.39 9.14
CA ARG A 242 -10.69 -9.33 10.22
C ARG A 242 -11.40 -8.62 11.37
N LYS A 243 -12.24 -9.35 12.05
CA LYS A 243 -12.96 -8.87 13.24
C LYS A 243 -12.09 -9.13 14.47
N LEU A 244 -11.90 -8.08 15.25
CA LEU A 244 -11.36 -8.16 16.61
C LEU A 244 -12.51 -7.98 17.60
N THR A 245 -12.61 -8.87 18.59
CA THR A 245 -13.52 -8.69 19.72
C THR A 245 -12.65 -8.59 20.97
N THR A 246 -12.78 -7.49 21.70
CA THR A 246 -12.04 -7.25 22.95
C THR A 246 -12.65 -8.08 24.10
N GLU A 247 -11.93 -8.18 25.21
CA GLU A 247 -12.43 -8.85 26.44
C GLU A 247 -13.69 -8.15 26.98
N GLU A 248 -13.83 -6.85 26.75
CA GLU A 248 -15.02 -6.06 27.12
C GLU A 248 -16.20 -6.24 26.16
N GLY A 249 -16.04 -7.06 25.11
CA GLY A 249 -17.08 -7.32 24.10
C GLY A 249 -17.21 -6.26 23.02
N GLU A 250 -16.28 -5.31 22.92
CA GLU A 250 -16.24 -4.34 21.82
C GLU A 250 -15.74 -5.00 20.54
N GLU A 251 -16.31 -4.60 19.42
CA GLU A 251 -16.00 -5.16 18.11
C GLU A 251 -15.35 -4.10 17.20
N PHE A 252 -14.25 -4.48 16.55
CA PHE A 252 -13.54 -3.67 15.58
C PHE A 252 -13.29 -4.47 14.31
N LEU A 253 -13.28 -3.80 13.17
CA LEU A 253 -12.83 -4.37 11.91
C LEU A 253 -11.40 -3.88 11.65
N LEU A 254 -10.43 -4.78 11.76
CA LEU A 254 -9.03 -4.50 11.43
C LEU A 254 -8.80 -4.83 9.96
N THR A 255 -8.26 -3.88 9.19
CA THR A 255 -7.92 -4.08 7.79
C THR A 255 -6.42 -3.89 7.59
N ASP A 256 -5.71 -4.98 7.24
CA ASP A 256 -4.31 -4.91 6.81
C ASP A 256 -4.24 -4.30 5.40
N THR A 257 -3.28 -3.43 5.18
CA THR A 257 -3.06 -2.76 3.89
C THR A 257 -1.71 -3.12 3.31
N VAL A 258 -1.53 -2.82 2.03
CA VAL A 258 -0.21 -2.94 1.38
C VAL A 258 0.81 -2.07 2.10
N GLY A 259 1.99 -2.61 2.35
CA GLY A 259 3.10 -1.84 2.94
C GLY A 259 3.59 -0.73 2.01
N PHE A 260 3.91 0.43 2.57
CA PHE A 260 4.53 1.52 1.84
C PHE A 260 6.03 1.27 1.67
N ILE A 261 6.60 1.86 0.63
CA ILE A 261 8.02 1.75 0.29
C ILE A 261 8.50 3.07 -0.32
N ARG A 262 9.80 3.34 -0.23
CA ARG A 262 10.44 4.48 -0.91
C ARG A 262 10.32 4.36 -2.42
N LYS A 263 10.36 5.49 -3.11
CA LYS A 263 10.36 5.56 -4.59
C LYS A 263 9.23 4.75 -5.24
N LEU A 264 8.06 4.64 -4.56
CA LEU A 264 6.90 3.99 -5.16
C LEU A 264 6.42 4.80 -6.36
N PRO A 265 6.44 4.26 -7.58
CA PRO A 265 6.07 5.00 -8.77
C PRO A 265 4.62 5.49 -8.74
N HIS A 266 4.38 6.72 -9.18
CA HIS A 266 3.03 7.33 -9.14
C HIS A 266 1.95 6.52 -9.86
N HIS A 267 2.30 5.85 -10.96
CA HIS A 267 1.36 5.03 -11.69
C HIS A 267 0.98 3.74 -10.93
N LEU A 268 1.86 3.24 -10.04
CA LEU A 268 1.54 2.13 -9.14
C LEU A 268 0.61 2.58 -8.01
N ILE A 269 0.82 3.76 -7.44
CA ILE A 269 -0.11 4.34 -6.44
C ILE A 269 -1.53 4.41 -7.02
N GLN A 270 -1.67 4.85 -8.28
CA GLN A 270 -2.95 4.89 -8.97
C GLN A 270 -3.55 3.50 -9.25
N ALA A 271 -2.72 2.51 -9.58
CA ALA A 271 -3.17 1.15 -9.85
C ALA A 271 -3.68 0.48 -8.57
N PHE A 272 -3.00 0.71 -7.43
CA PHE A 272 -3.36 0.16 -6.12
C PHE A 272 -4.19 1.10 -5.25
N ARG A 273 -4.69 2.18 -5.84
CA ARG A 273 -5.50 3.17 -5.13
C ARG A 273 -6.66 2.52 -4.38
N SER A 274 -7.34 1.56 -4.97
CA SER A 274 -8.48 0.89 -4.34
C SER A 274 -8.09 0.06 -3.11
N THR A 275 -6.89 -0.48 -3.07
CA THR A 275 -6.34 -1.21 -1.92
C THR A 275 -5.90 -0.25 -0.82
N LEU A 276 -5.27 0.86 -1.21
CA LEU A 276 -4.84 1.91 -0.31
C LEU A 276 -6.00 2.80 0.19
N GLU A 277 -7.11 2.85 -0.56
CA GLU A 277 -8.33 3.57 -0.17
C GLU A 277 -9.00 2.98 1.08
N GLU A 278 -8.64 1.77 1.54
CA GLU A 278 -9.13 1.26 2.82
C GLU A 278 -8.75 2.20 3.98
N ALA A 279 -7.58 2.82 3.93
CA ALA A 279 -7.17 3.85 4.89
C ALA A 279 -8.09 5.10 4.83
N LYS A 280 -8.57 5.48 3.62
CA LYS A 280 -9.47 6.63 3.44
C LYS A 280 -10.84 6.40 4.08
N TYR A 281 -11.31 5.16 4.10
CA TYR A 281 -12.64 4.80 4.61
C TYR A 281 -12.62 4.27 6.04
N ALA A 282 -11.46 4.11 6.63
CA ALA A 282 -11.32 3.74 8.03
C ALA A 282 -11.72 4.90 8.96
N ASP A 283 -12.13 4.56 10.17
CA ASP A 283 -12.42 5.51 11.24
C ASP A 283 -11.13 5.89 11.97
N ILE A 284 -10.21 4.93 12.11
CA ILE A 284 -8.93 5.06 12.79
C ILE A 284 -7.82 4.54 11.88
N ILE A 285 -6.71 5.25 11.83
CA ILE A 285 -5.46 4.80 11.21
C ILE A 285 -4.54 4.26 12.30
N LEU A 286 -4.16 2.98 12.20
CA LEU A 286 -3.14 2.36 13.03
C LEU A 286 -1.83 2.34 12.25
N HIS A 287 -0.95 3.30 12.54
CA HIS A 287 0.36 3.40 11.91
C HIS A 287 1.36 2.52 12.65
N VAL A 288 1.77 1.42 12.04
CA VAL A 288 2.76 0.48 12.57
C VAL A 288 4.15 0.89 12.09
N VAL A 289 5.06 1.13 13.04
CA VAL A 289 6.42 1.62 12.80
C VAL A 289 7.42 0.61 13.37
N ASP A 290 8.42 0.24 12.60
CA ASP A 290 9.55 -0.58 13.07
C ASP A 290 10.55 0.31 13.81
N CYS A 291 10.55 0.26 15.14
CA CYS A 291 11.45 1.07 15.97
C CYS A 291 12.88 0.50 16.05
N SER A 292 13.13 -0.69 15.54
CA SER A 292 14.47 -1.26 15.44
C SER A 292 15.24 -0.79 14.20
N ASN A 293 14.53 -0.17 13.24
CA ASN A 293 15.14 0.30 12.00
C ASN A 293 15.78 1.67 12.19
N PRO A 294 17.06 1.87 11.83
CA PRO A 294 17.74 3.16 11.96
C PRO A 294 17.10 4.27 11.12
N ASP A 295 16.38 3.91 10.04
CA ASP A 295 15.70 4.83 9.13
C ASP A 295 14.23 5.07 9.48
N MET A 296 13.84 4.77 10.69
CA MET A 296 12.46 4.86 11.18
C MET A 296 11.79 6.20 10.81
N ASP A 297 12.47 7.32 11.04
CA ASP A 297 11.91 8.66 10.76
C ASP A 297 11.64 8.89 9.27
N ALA A 298 12.54 8.45 8.40
CA ALA A 298 12.37 8.54 6.95
C ALA A 298 11.25 7.62 6.45
N GLN A 299 11.11 6.44 7.05
CA GLN A 299 10.00 5.52 6.77
C GLN A 299 8.65 6.12 7.22
N MET A 300 8.59 6.70 8.42
CA MET A 300 7.41 7.40 8.92
C MET A 300 7.03 8.56 8.00
N PHE A 301 8.00 9.37 7.58
CA PHE A 301 7.77 10.46 6.63
C PHE A 301 7.15 9.95 5.31
N THR A 302 7.69 8.87 4.74
CA THR A 302 7.17 8.24 3.50
C THR A 302 5.72 7.78 3.65
N VAL A 303 5.37 7.20 4.80
CA VAL A 303 3.99 6.77 5.10
C VAL A 303 3.06 7.98 5.16
N TYR A 304 3.42 9.04 5.92
CA TYR A 304 2.60 10.25 6.02
C TYR A 304 2.44 10.97 4.69
N GLU A 305 3.50 11.09 3.90
CA GLU A 305 3.43 11.67 2.56
C GLU A 305 2.47 10.89 1.66
N THR A 306 2.51 9.56 1.73
CA THR A 306 1.62 8.71 0.93
C THR A 306 0.17 8.84 1.41
N LEU A 307 -0.11 8.87 2.71
CA LEU A 307 -1.45 9.11 3.25
C LEU A 307 -2.00 10.47 2.81
N HIS A 308 -1.16 11.50 2.81
CA HIS A 308 -1.52 12.83 2.31
C HIS A 308 -1.88 12.81 0.81
N ARG A 309 -1.07 12.13 -0.02
CA ARG A 309 -1.33 11.95 -1.46
C ARG A 309 -2.62 11.16 -1.74
N LEU A 310 -3.01 10.27 -0.84
CA LEU A 310 -4.25 9.51 -0.91
C LEU A 310 -5.46 10.30 -0.41
N GLU A 311 -5.28 11.53 0.06
CA GLU A 311 -6.34 12.37 0.60
C GLU A 311 -7.10 11.67 1.74
N VAL A 312 -6.36 11.04 2.67
CA VAL A 312 -6.96 10.30 3.79
C VAL A 312 -7.72 11.23 4.76
N GLY A 313 -7.43 12.53 4.72
CA GLY A 313 -8.13 13.54 5.52
C GLY A 313 -7.71 13.52 6.99
N ASP A 314 -8.47 14.24 7.83
CA ASP A 314 -8.21 14.36 9.28
C ASP A 314 -8.77 13.13 10.03
N LYS A 315 -8.07 12.00 9.88
CA LYS A 315 -8.41 10.78 10.61
C LYS A 315 -7.64 10.74 11.93
N LYS A 316 -8.23 10.07 12.92
CA LYS A 316 -7.53 9.74 14.17
C LYS A 316 -6.40 8.77 13.87
N ILE A 317 -5.21 9.07 14.35
CA ILE A 317 -4.00 8.27 14.11
C ILE A 317 -3.48 7.74 15.45
N ILE A 318 -3.29 6.42 15.50
CA ILE A 318 -2.58 5.75 16.58
C ILE A 318 -1.28 5.23 15.99
N THR A 319 -0.13 5.68 16.52
CA THR A 319 1.16 5.15 16.13
C THR A 319 1.61 4.07 17.09
N ALA A 320 1.81 2.85 16.54
CA ALA A 320 2.34 1.71 17.26
C ALA A 320 3.80 1.48 16.87
N PHE A 321 4.72 1.83 17.76
CA PHE A 321 6.14 1.50 17.62
C PHE A 321 6.32 0.01 17.91
N ASN A 322 6.53 -0.76 16.86
CA ASN A 322 6.65 -2.22 16.89
C ASN A 322 8.11 -2.66 16.95
N LYS A 323 8.34 -3.92 17.29
CA LYS A 323 9.63 -4.58 17.43
C LYS A 323 10.47 -4.03 18.60
N ILE A 324 9.81 -3.62 19.69
CA ILE A 324 10.51 -3.15 20.91
C ILE A 324 11.44 -4.22 21.50
N ASP A 325 11.19 -5.48 21.23
CA ASP A 325 12.02 -6.62 21.59
C ASP A 325 13.41 -6.59 20.93
N LEU A 326 13.58 -5.81 19.87
CA LEU A 326 14.84 -5.64 19.13
C LEU A 326 15.50 -4.26 19.35
N SER A 327 14.86 -3.34 20.10
CA SER A 327 15.30 -1.97 20.25
C SER A 327 15.65 -1.63 21.69
N GLU A 328 16.87 -1.19 21.96
CA GLU A 328 17.26 -0.59 23.23
C GLU A 328 16.92 0.90 23.22
N GLY A 329 16.17 1.40 24.22
CA GLY A 329 15.87 2.84 24.36
C GLY A 329 14.57 3.31 23.73
N ALA A 330 13.64 2.42 23.42
CA ALA A 330 12.31 2.77 22.88
C ALA A 330 11.45 3.67 23.80
N ASP A 331 11.92 4.01 25.00
CA ASP A 331 11.14 4.71 26.03
C ASP A 331 10.80 6.17 25.71
N VAL A 332 11.47 6.79 24.75
CA VAL A 332 11.33 8.23 24.42
C VAL A 332 10.62 8.46 23.08
N LEU A 333 10.26 7.39 22.35
CA LEU A 333 9.67 7.53 21.03
C LEU A 333 8.28 8.16 21.08
N LYS A 334 8.09 9.25 20.34
CA LYS A 334 6.81 9.95 20.19
C LYS A 334 6.58 10.33 18.74
N ASP A 335 5.35 10.17 18.29
CA ASP A 335 4.89 10.70 17.03
C ASP A 335 4.01 11.93 17.28
N LEU A 336 4.49 13.11 16.87
CA LEU A 336 3.77 14.36 17.07
C LEU A 336 2.56 14.55 16.14
N LYS A 337 2.42 13.71 15.12
CA LYS A 337 1.28 13.72 14.19
C LYS A 337 0.18 12.76 14.61
N ALA A 338 0.47 11.87 15.56
CA ALA A 338 -0.50 10.91 16.06
C ALA A 338 -1.29 11.44 17.25
N ASP A 339 -2.57 11.07 17.35
CA ASP A 339 -3.39 11.36 18.54
C ASP A 339 -2.93 10.53 19.74
N ARG A 340 -2.43 9.33 19.50
CA ARG A 340 -1.90 8.42 20.53
C ARG A 340 -0.68 7.66 20.02
N THR A 341 0.20 7.34 20.97
CA THR A 341 1.41 6.55 20.68
C THR A 341 1.50 5.38 21.64
N VAL A 342 1.74 4.19 21.12
CA VAL A 342 1.87 2.94 21.90
C VAL A 342 3.14 2.22 21.45
N ARG A 343 3.74 1.46 22.35
CA ARG A 343 4.92 0.63 22.08
C ARG A 343 4.56 -0.82 22.19
N ILE A 344 4.88 -1.60 21.18
CA ILE A 344 4.47 -2.99 21.09
C ILE A 344 5.57 -3.91 20.56
N SER A 345 5.45 -5.19 20.85
CA SER A 345 6.05 -6.25 20.07
C SER A 345 4.95 -7.17 19.55
N ALA A 346 4.65 -7.10 18.28
CA ALA A 346 3.67 -8.00 17.66
C ALA A 346 4.12 -9.48 17.68
N LYS A 347 5.41 -9.73 17.94
CA LYS A 347 6.00 -11.06 18.04
C LYS A 347 5.83 -11.66 19.43
N THR A 348 6.10 -10.89 20.48
CA THR A 348 6.05 -11.36 21.87
C THR A 348 4.69 -11.10 22.54
N GLY A 349 3.93 -10.13 22.05
CA GLY A 349 2.66 -9.68 22.61
C GLY A 349 2.79 -8.53 23.61
N ASP A 350 4.00 -8.07 23.86
CA ASP A 350 4.25 -6.94 24.77
C ASP A 350 3.56 -5.67 24.27
N GLY A 351 2.89 -4.93 25.16
CA GLY A 351 2.18 -3.68 24.85
C GLY A 351 0.89 -3.86 24.03
N ILE A 352 0.48 -5.08 23.69
CA ILE A 352 -0.77 -5.30 22.93
C ILE A 352 -2.03 -4.93 23.75
N PRO A 353 -2.13 -5.17 25.05
CA PRO A 353 -3.25 -4.68 25.85
C PRO A 353 -3.38 -3.15 25.80
N ASP A 354 -2.27 -2.41 25.88
CA ASP A 354 -2.25 -0.94 25.79
C ASP A 354 -2.70 -0.46 24.40
N LEU A 355 -2.35 -1.19 23.35
CA LEU A 355 -2.80 -0.91 21.99
C LEU A 355 -4.32 -1.09 21.86
N ILE A 356 -4.87 -2.17 22.37
CA ILE A 356 -6.32 -2.43 22.35
C ILE A 356 -7.06 -1.34 23.14
N GLU A 357 -6.55 -0.96 24.30
CA GLU A 357 -7.13 0.14 25.09
C GLU A 357 -7.06 1.48 24.34
N ALA A 358 -5.94 1.77 23.65
CA ALA A 358 -5.78 2.97 22.83
C ALA A 358 -6.79 3.01 21.68
N ILE A 359 -7.03 1.87 21.00
CA ILE A 359 -8.04 1.75 19.93
C ILE A 359 -9.44 2.00 20.50
N SER A 360 -9.79 1.34 21.61
CA SER A 360 -11.09 1.50 22.27
C SER A 360 -11.35 2.93 22.72
N LYS A 361 -10.37 3.57 23.38
CA LYS A 361 -10.48 4.98 23.79
C LYS A 361 -10.67 5.91 22.59
N THR A 362 -9.89 5.71 21.51
CA THR A 362 -9.98 6.54 20.31
C THR A 362 -11.32 6.35 19.58
N ALA A 363 -11.84 5.14 19.54
CA ALA A 363 -13.13 4.83 18.92
C ALA A 363 -14.33 5.42 19.68
N ARG A 364 -14.19 5.61 21.00
CA ARG A 364 -15.21 6.25 21.85
C ARG A 364 -15.11 7.78 21.82
N GLU A 365 -13.98 8.36 21.40
CA GLU A 365 -13.82 9.82 21.31
C GLU A 365 -14.84 10.44 20.35
N GLY A 366 -15.49 11.52 20.82
CA GLY A 366 -16.53 12.21 20.04
C GLY A 366 -17.88 11.50 20.00
N LYS A 367 -18.06 10.41 20.75
CA LYS A 367 -19.33 9.74 20.95
C LYS A 367 -19.83 9.93 22.37
N LEU A 368 -21.14 10.05 22.51
CA LEU A 368 -21.83 10.18 23.79
C LEU A 368 -22.83 9.03 23.95
N VAL A 369 -22.90 8.48 25.15
CA VAL A 369 -23.99 7.60 25.52
C VAL A 369 -25.12 8.47 26.06
N VAL A 370 -26.24 8.43 25.38
CA VAL A 370 -27.43 9.24 25.68
C VAL A 370 -28.63 8.34 25.90
N GLU A 371 -29.52 8.80 26.76
CA GLU A 371 -30.75 8.08 27.11
C GLU A 371 -31.95 9.03 26.96
N LYS A 372 -33.02 8.52 26.33
CA LYS A 372 -34.29 9.26 26.22
C LYS A 372 -35.45 8.31 26.01
N THR A 373 -36.61 8.67 26.57
CA THR A 373 -37.88 8.06 26.23
C THR A 373 -38.56 8.92 25.16
N PHE A 374 -38.64 8.38 23.95
CA PHE A 374 -39.33 9.01 22.83
C PHE A 374 -40.82 8.69 22.93
N SER A 375 -41.69 9.69 22.80
CA SER A 375 -43.10 9.41 22.67
C SER A 375 -43.42 8.65 21.37
N TYR A 376 -44.49 7.91 21.33
CA TYR A 376 -44.87 7.15 20.13
C TYR A 376 -45.11 8.06 18.90
N ALA A 377 -45.39 9.36 19.09
CA ALA A 377 -45.47 10.36 18.04
C ALA A 377 -44.09 10.74 17.46
N GLU A 378 -43.01 10.55 18.23
CA GLU A 378 -41.61 10.87 17.85
C GLU A 378 -40.86 9.66 17.29
N ALA A 379 -41.56 8.58 16.88
CA ALA A 379 -40.93 7.37 16.33
C ALA A 379 -40.00 7.63 15.12
N ALA A 380 -40.21 8.72 14.38
CA ALA A 380 -39.31 9.18 13.32
C ALA A 380 -37.90 9.52 13.86
N GLY A 381 -37.80 10.06 15.11
CA GLY A 381 -36.54 10.35 15.78
C GLY A 381 -35.73 9.10 16.04
N ILE A 382 -36.38 7.98 16.40
CA ILE A 382 -35.72 6.69 16.63
C ILE A 382 -35.06 6.16 15.33
N SER A 383 -35.75 6.32 14.20
CA SER A 383 -35.20 5.96 12.88
C SER A 383 -33.93 6.78 12.56
N THR A 384 -33.92 8.05 12.94
CA THR A 384 -32.74 8.91 12.81
C THR A 384 -31.60 8.41 13.71
N VAL A 385 -31.89 8.10 14.97
CA VAL A 385 -30.90 7.55 15.93
C VAL A 385 -30.30 6.24 15.40
N ARG A 386 -31.11 5.34 14.85
CA ARG A 386 -30.63 4.09 14.21
C ARG A 386 -29.71 4.35 13.01
N GLY A 387 -29.89 5.47 12.32
CA GLY A 387 -29.06 5.85 11.17
C GLY A 387 -27.72 6.49 11.53
N ILE A 388 -27.63 7.15 12.71
CA ILE A 388 -26.46 7.94 13.11
C ILE A 388 -25.66 7.33 14.26
N GLY A 389 -26.23 6.37 15.00
CA GLY A 389 -25.63 5.80 16.19
C GLY A 389 -25.94 4.32 16.40
N LYS A 390 -25.44 3.78 17.50
CA LYS A 390 -25.68 2.40 17.93
C LYS A 390 -26.68 2.39 19.07
N ILE A 391 -27.81 1.71 18.91
CA ILE A 391 -28.76 1.48 20.00
C ILE A 391 -28.17 0.40 20.91
N LEU A 392 -27.96 0.75 22.19
CA LEU A 392 -27.46 -0.13 23.23
C LEU A 392 -28.61 -0.85 23.93
N GLU A 393 -29.74 -0.13 24.14
CA GLU A 393 -30.93 -0.66 24.79
C GLU A 393 -32.19 -0.02 24.18
N GLU A 394 -33.20 -0.81 23.92
CA GLU A 394 -34.51 -0.37 23.42
C GLU A 394 -35.60 -1.09 24.21
N ASP A 395 -36.46 -0.31 24.90
CA ASP A 395 -37.53 -0.83 25.74
C ASP A 395 -38.84 -0.09 25.46
N TYR A 396 -39.91 -0.87 25.28
CA TYR A 396 -41.26 -0.34 24.99
C TYR A 396 -42.01 -0.16 26.30
N ARG A 397 -42.18 1.10 26.73
CA ARG A 397 -42.87 1.48 27.99
C ARG A 397 -44.23 2.11 27.69
N ASN A 398 -45.08 2.17 28.73
CA ASN A 398 -46.40 2.79 28.58
C ASN A 398 -46.33 4.28 28.13
N GLU A 399 -45.27 4.98 28.48
CA GLU A 399 -45.07 6.41 28.19
C GLU A 399 -44.37 6.67 26.84
N GLY A 400 -43.86 5.62 26.19
CA GLY A 400 -43.12 5.70 24.93
C GLY A 400 -42.03 4.64 24.80
N ILE A 401 -41.11 4.86 23.89
CA ILE A 401 -40.00 3.95 23.60
C ILE A 401 -38.74 4.52 24.26
N TYR A 402 -38.23 3.83 25.27
CA TYR A 402 -36.94 4.16 25.88
C TYR A 402 -35.80 3.72 24.97
N ILE A 403 -34.88 4.62 24.70
CA ILE A 403 -33.68 4.39 23.89
C ILE A 403 -32.46 4.83 24.68
N LYS A 404 -31.50 3.90 24.84
CA LYS A 404 -30.15 4.18 25.22
C LYS A 404 -29.26 3.95 24.00
N ALA A 405 -28.58 4.98 23.55
CA ALA A 405 -27.79 4.90 22.31
C ALA A 405 -26.44 5.59 22.46
N GLU A 406 -25.44 5.05 21.78
CA GLU A 406 -24.15 5.70 21.54
C GLU A 406 -24.27 6.49 20.22
N ILE A 407 -24.13 7.81 20.28
CA ILE A 407 -24.26 8.71 19.15
C ILE A 407 -23.06 9.66 19.06
N PRO A 408 -22.73 10.18 17.86
CA PRO A 408 -21.76 11.28 17.76
C PRO A 408 -22.23 12.49 18.57
N ALA A 409 -21.31 13.19 19.24
CA ALA A 409 -21.63 14.31 20.13
C ALA A 409 -22.41 15.44 19.44
N GLU A 410 -22.21 15.62 18.13
CA GLU A 410 -22.91 16.60 17.31
C GLU A 410 -24.45 16.38 17.25
N TYR A 411 -24.91 15.17 17.55
CA TYR A 411 -26.34 14.80 17.57
C TYR A 411 -26.95 14.74 18.97
N GLU A 412 -26.24 15.19 20.01
CA GLU A 412 -26.75 15.25 21.39
C GLU A 412 -28.08 15.99 21.49
N TYR A 413 -28.30 17.01 20.64
CA TYR A 413 -29.54 17.80 20.60
C TYR A 413 -30.81 16.98 20.35
N LEU A 414 -30.73 15.79 19.77
CA LEU A 414 -31.87 14.88 19.55
C LEU A 414 -32.39 14.29 20.87
N PHE A 415 -31.54 14.26 21.89
CA PHE A 415 -31.83 13.68 23.19
C PHE A 415 -32.14 14.75 24.26
N VAL A 416 -31.90 16.01 23.96
CA VAL A 416 -32.27 17.12 24.83
C VAL A 416 -33.77 17.46 24.60
N ASP A 417 -34.54 17.43 25.70
CA ASP A 417 -35.96 17.81 25.60
C ASP A 417 -36.06 19.28 25.20
N LYS A 418 -36.83 19.57 24.15
CA LYS A 418 -37.19 20.96 23.79
C LYS A 418 -37.98 21.53 24.95
N LYS A 419 -37.43 22.47 25.72
CA LYS A 419 -38.24 23.28 26.64
C LYS A 419 -39.38 23.88 25.87
N PRO A 420 -40.64 23.78 26.39
CA PRO A 420 -41.76 24.45 25.77
C PRO A 420 -41.44 25.92 25.60
N LYS A 421 -41.66 26.47 24.40
CA LYS A 421 -41.60 27.91 24.18
C LYS A 421 -42.65 28.53 25.11
N GLU A 422 -42.18 29.28 26.10
CA GLU A 422 -43.06 30.22 26.83
C GLU A 422 -43.65 31.17 25.77
N GLU A 423 -44.92 31.01 25.51
CA GLU A 423 -45.67 31.99 24.73
C GLU A 423 -45.80 33.28 25.60
N TRP A 424 -45.21 34.38 25.11
CA TRP A 424 -45.37 35.70 25.61
C TRP A 424 -46.54 36.36 24.88
#